data_f1001fee39af8b18b8aae64633b05195
#
_entry.id   f1001fee39af8b18b8aae64633b05195
#
_cell.length_a   1.000
_cell.length_b   1.000
_cell.length_c   1.000
_cell.angle_alpha   90.00
_cell.angle_beta   90.00
_cell.angle_gamma   90.00
#
_symmetry.space_group_name_H-M   'P 1'
#
loop_
_entity.id
_entity.type
_entity.pdbx_description
1 polymer ?
#
loop_
_entity_poly.entity_id
_entity_poly.type
_entity_poly.pdbx_seq_one_letter_code
_entity_poly.pdbx_strand_id
1 'polypeptide(L)'
;GLRLSEIHALDVHDILLQEGWVSVIGKGNKPRRVPLVQKSIAALKAWLAVRAAIAGENALFTNRHGSRLSQRQIQNRLRQWALIQGSPQHLSPHMLRHSYASHLLQAAQDIRAVQELLGHSNLSTTQIYTKLDFDHLAKIYDEAHPRAKRKKETE
;
A
#
# COMPACT_ATOMS: atom_id res chain seq x y z
N GLY A 1 -1.50 2.75 -1.88
CA GLY A 1 -1.26 3.71 -2.97
C GLY A 1 0.17 3.69 -3.51
N LEU A 2 0.97 2.65 -3.23
CA LEU A 2 2.35 2.52 -3.73
C LEU A 2 2.40 2.31 -5.24
N ARG A 3 3.52 2.76 -5.85
CA ARG A 3 3.83 2.43 -7.24
C ARG A 3 4.30 0.98 -7.35
N LEU A 4 4.13 0.38 -8.52
CA LEU A 4 4.59 -1.00 -8.77
C LEU A 4 6.09 -1.18 -8.50
N SER A 5 6.91 -0.22 -8.94
CA SER A 5 8.35 -0.21 -8.67
C SER A 5 8.69 -0.10 -7.18
N GLU A 6 7.91 0.68 -6.44
CA GLU A 6 8.05 0.81 -4.99
C GLU A 6 7.71 -0.50 -4.28
N ILE A 7 6.60 -1.15 -4.66
CA ILE A 7 6.22 -2.47 -4.11
C ILE A 7 7.29 -3.51 -4.39
N HIS A 8 7.83 -3.50 -5.62
CA HIS A 8 8.91 -4.40 -6.02
C HIS A 8 10.18 -4.21 -5.18
N ALA A 9 10.53 -2.96 -4.89
CA ALA A 9 11.75 -2.60 -4.18
C ALA A 9 11.68 -2.81 -2.66
N LEU A 10 10.48 -3.01 -2.06
CA LEU A 10 10.33 -3.15 -0.62
C LEU A 10 11.11 -4.31 -0.05
N ASP A 11 11.79 -4.04 1.04
CA ASP A 11 12.44 -5.01 1.91
C ASP A 11 11.65 -5.17 3.23
N VAL A 12 11.93 -6.22 3.97
CA VAL A 12 11.26 -6.51 5.25
C VAL A 12 11.46 -5.37 6.25
N HIS A 13 12.66 -4.77 6.27
CA HIS A 13 12.98 -3.68 7.20
C HIS A 13 12.29 -2.34 6.86
N ASP A 14 11.74 -2.19 5.65
CA ASP A 14 10.97 -1.00 5.28
C ASP A 14 9.59 -0.96 5.94
N ILE A 15 9.16 -2.10 6.53
CA ILE A 15 7.85 -2.24 7.14
C ILE A 15 7.95 -2.09 8.65
N LEU A 16 7.39 -1.02 9.18
CA LEU A 16 7.34 -0.70 10.60
C LEU A 16 5.94 -1.07 11.14
N LEU A 17 5.70 -2.39 11.32
CA LEU A 17 4.35 -2.90 11.67
C LEU A 17 3.82 -2.38 13.00
N GLN A 18 4.69 -2.16 14.00
CA GLN A 18 4.29 -1.65 15.31
C GLN A 18 3.90 -0.17 15.24
N GLU A 19 4.57 0.57 14.37
CA GLU A 19 4.31 1.99 14.14
C GLU A 19 3.22 2.24 13.11
N GLY A 20 2.84 1.21 12.32
CA GLY A 20 1.85 1.30 11.28
C GLY A 20 2.32 2.00 10.00
N TRP A 21 3.60 1.92 9.66
CA TRP A 21 4.18 2.61 8.51
C TRP A 21 4.95 1.70 7.56
N VAL A 22 5.02 2.13 6.30
CA VAL A 22 5.99 1.63 5.32
C VAL A 22 6.83 2.79 4.80
N SER A 23 8.14 2.60 4.77
CA SER A 23 9.09 3.53 4.17
C SER A 23 9.31 3.18 2.70
N VAL A 24 9.24 4.15 1.82
CA VAL A 24 9.47 3.95 0.38
C VAL A 24 10.34 5.06 -0.19
N ILE A 25 11.14 4.73 -1.18
CA ILE A 25 11.92 5.69 -1.94
C ILE A 25 11.14 6.03 -3.21
N GLY A 26 10.72 7.28 -3.33
CA GLY A 26 9.94 7.79 -4.45
C GLY A 26 10.80 8.30 -5.61
N LYS A 27 10.15 8.95 -6.58
CA LYS A 27 10.83 9.59 -7.71
C LYS A 27 11.84 10.64 -7.21
N GLY A 28 13.04 10.64 -7.79
CA GLY A 28 14.12 11.54 -7.37
C GLY A 28 14.83 11.12 -6.08
N ASN A 29 14.78 9.85 -5.73
CA ASN A 29 15.41 9.27 -4.53
C ASN A 29 14.94 9.91 -3.21
N LYS A 30 13.72 10.46 -3.17
CA LYS A 30 13.15 11.08 -1.99
C LYS A 30 12.43 10.03 -1.13
N PRO A 31 12.85 9.80 0.12
CA PRO A 31 12.15 8.90 1.02
C PRO A 31 10.82 9.52 1.46
N ARG A 32 9.79 8.68 1.60
CA ARG A 32 8.54 9.04 2.24
C ARG A 32 7.98 7.87 3.04
N ARG A 33 7.18 8.17 4.05
CA ARG A 33 6.43 7.18 4.82
C ARG A 33 4.99 7.15 4.33
N VAL A 34 4.42 5.95 4.25
CA VAL A 34 3.01 5.72 3.88
C VAL A 34 2.35 4.95 5.02
N PRO A 35 1.18 5.39 5.52
CA PRO A 35 0.50 4.69 6.61
C PRO A 35 -0.06 3.35 6.14
N LEU A 36 -0.02 2.37 7.03
CA LEU A 36 -0.62 1.06 6.85
C LEU A 36 -1.95 1.00 7.60
N VAL A 37 -3.02 0.69 6.90
CA VAL A 37 -4.33 0.42 7.52
C VAL A 37 -4.31 -0.94 8.22
N GLN A 38 -5.18 -1.14 9.22
CA GLN A 38 -5.19 -2.35 10.05
C GLN A 38 -5.30 -3.65 9.24
N LYS A 39 -6.10 -3.65 8.16
CA LYS A 39 -6.22 -4.81 7.26
C LYS A 39 -4.90 -5.14 6.56
N SER A 40 -4.13 -4.12 6.16
CA SER A 40 -2.81 -4.30 5.55
C SER A 40 -1.80 -4.82 6.56
N ILE A 41 -1.82 -4.32 7.80
CA ILE A 41 -0.96 -4.81 8.89
C ILE A 41 -1.24 -6.28 9.17
N ALA A 42 -2.50 -6.67 9.29
CA ALA A 42 -2.89 -8.06 9.52
C ALA A 42 -2.44 -8.98 8.36
N ALA A 43 -2.65 -8.55 7.12
CA ALA A 43 -2.22 -9.30 5.94
C ALA A 43 -0.69 -9.42 5.85
N LEU A 44 0.05 -8.37 6.17
CA LEU A 44 1.52 -8.39 6.19
C LEU A 44 2.06 -9.30 7.30
N LYS A 45 1.45 -9.29 8.49
CA LYS A 45 1.82 -10.23 9.57
C LYS A 45 1.60 -11.68 9.13
N ALA A 46 0.46 -11.99 8.55
CA ALA A 46 0.16 -13.33 8.03
C ALA A 46 1.15 -13.73 6.90
N TRP A 47 1.46 -12.80 6.00
CA TRP A 47 2.46 -13.04 4.95
C TRP A 47 3.85 -13.32 5.52
N LEU A 48 4.33 -12.50 6.44
CA LEU A 48 5.66 -12.66 7.03
C LEU A 48 5.83 -13.99 7.78
N ALA A 49 4.76 -14.53 8.34
CA ALA A 49 4.76 -15.83 9.02
C ALA A 49 4.99 -17.01 8.05
N VAL A 50 4.63 -16.87 6.76
CA VAL A 50 4.74 -17.94 5.75
C VAL A 50 5.74 -17.60 4.63
N ARG A 51 6.37 -16.43 4.72
CA ARG A 51 7.32 -15.94 3.72
C ARG A 51 8.52 -16.87 3.63
N ALA A 52 8.70 -17.52 2.49
CA ALA A 52 9.95 -18.20 2.16
C ALA A 52 10.96 -17.19 1.62
N ALA A 53 12.24 -17.34 2.00
CA ALA A 53 13.35 -16.55 1.47
C ALA A 53 14.61 -17.41 1.41
N ILE A 54 15.38 -17.26 0.33
CA ILE A 54 16.73 -17.80 0.25
C ILE A 54 17.66 -16.98 1.15
N ALA A 55 18.80 -17.56 1.50
CA ALA A 55 19.80 -16.88 2.33
C ALA A 55 20.20 -15.52 1.71
N GLY A 56 20.14 -14.45 2.51
CA GLY A 56 20.47 -13.09 2.09
C GLY A 56 19.35 -12.34 1.34
N GLU A 57 18.19 -12.95 1.07
CA GLU A 57 17.07 -12.23 0.42
C GLU A 57 16.25 -11.45 1.44
N ASN A 58 16.30 -10.13 1.33
CA ASN A 58 15.58 -9.19 2.20
C ASN A 58 14.24 -8.74 1.64
N ALA A 59 13.92 -9.06 0.38
CA ALA A 59 12.68 -8.61 -0.27
C ALA A 59 11.45 -8.91 0.57
N LEU A 60 10.57 -7.94 0.74
CA LEU A 60 9.30 -8.15 1.43
C LEU A 60 8.47 -9.23 0.74
N PHE A 61 8.34 -9.15 -0.58
CA PHE A 61 7.55 -10.10 -1.37
C PHE A 61 8.45 -11.02 -2.18
N THR A 62 8.36 -12.31 -1.87
CA THR A 62 9.14 -13.37 -2.51
C THR A 62 8.25 -14.32 -3.31
N ASN A 63 8.86 -15.01 -4.27
CA ASN A 63 8.22 -16.11 -4.99
C ASN A 63 8.32 -17.42 -4.19
N ARG A 64 7.78 -18.51 -4.73
CA ARG A 64 7.84 -19.85 -4.10
C ARG A 64 9.25 -20.39 -3.90
N HIS A 65 10.22 -19.85 -4.63
CA HIS A 65 11.64 -20.24 -4.54
C HIS A 65 12.43 -19.34 -3.57
N GLY A 66 11.76 -18.40 -2.88
CA GLY A 66 12.37 -17.51 -1.91
C GLY A 66 13.07 -16.29 -2.48
N SER A 67 13.00 -16.03 -3.78
CA SER A 67 13.60 -14.85 -4.43
C SER A 67 12.59 -13.72 -4.58
N ARG A 68 13.07 -12.48 -4.68
CA ARG A 68 12.25 -11.27 -4.89
C ARG A 68 11.27 -11.45 -6.07
N LEU A 69 10.02 -11.06 -5.88
CA LEU A 69 9.04 -11.02 -6.96
C LEU A 69 9.40 -9.94 -7.98
N SER A 70 9.45 -10.29 -9.26
CA SER A 70 9.55 -9.29 -10.32
C SER A 70 8.26 -8.46 -10.44
N GLN A 71 8.35 -7.27 -11.01
CA GLN A 71 7.18 -6.42 -11.26
C GLN A 71 6.11 -7.14 -12.07
N ARG A 72 6.51 -7.94 -13.08
CA ARG A 72 5.59 -8.75 -13.89
C ARG A 72 4.87 -9.82 -13.07
N GLN A 73 5.58 -10.47 -12.14
CA GLN A 73 4.95 -11.45 -11.24
C GLN A 73 3.95 -10.78 -10.31
N ILE A 74 4.23 -9.59 -9.79
CA ILE A 74 3.29 -8.81 -8.97
C ILE A 74 2.03 -8.49 -9.78
N GLN A 75 2.17 -8.01 -11.02
CA GLN A 75 1.04 -7.73 -11.91
C GLN A 75 0.21 -8.98 -12.20
N ASN A 76 0.87 -10.10 -12.51
CA ASN A 76 0.18 -11.36 -12.81
C ASN A 76 -0.59 -11.88 -11.59
N ARG A 77 -0.02 -11.82 -10.40
CA ARG A 77 -0.70 -12.20 -9.15
C ARG A 77 -1.93 -11.33 -8.90
N LEU A 78 -1.82 -10.02 -9.14
CA LEU A 78 -2.95 -9.12 -9.00
C LEU A 78 -4.09 -9.46 -9.97
N ARG A 79 -3.75 -9.78 -11.24
CA ARG A 79 -4.74 -10.22 -12.25
C ARG A 79 -5.43 -11.52 -11.83
N GLN A 80 -4.67 -12.51 -11.42
CA GLN A 80 -5.21 -13.80 -10.95
C GLN A 80 -6.13 -13.61 -9.75
N TRP A 81 -5.71 -12.78 -8.78
CA TRP A 81 -6.53 -12.46 -7.63
C TRP A 81 -7.85 -11.77 -8.03
N ALA A 82 -7.81 -10.83 -8.95
CA ALA A 82 -8.99 -10.15 -9.46
C ALA A 82 -9.99 -11.12 -10.11
N LEU A 83 -9.50 -12.09 -10.91
CA LEU A 83 -10.32 -13.13 -11.51
C LEU A 83 -10.98 -14.02 -10.46
N ILE A 84 -10.23 -14.47 -9.45
CA ILE A 84 -10.74 -15.29 -8.34
C ILE A 84 -11.84 -14.54 -7.56
N GLN A 85 -11.70 -13.22 -7.41
CA GLN A 85 -12.68 -12.38 -6.72
C GLN A 85 -13.89 -12.00 -7.60
N GLY A 86 -13.97 -12.50 -8.83
CA GLY A 86 -15.05 -12.19 -9.76
C GLY A 86 -15.07 -10.72 -10.20
N SER A 87 -13.92 -10.04 -10.19
CA SER A 87 -13.85 -8.65 -10.64
C SER A 87 -14.15 -8.56 -12.14
N PRO A 88 -15.15 -7.79 -12.57
CA PRO A 88 -15.48 -7.64 -13.99
C PRO A 88 -14.43 -6.82 -14.76
N GLN A 89 -13.51 -6.18 -14.06
CA GLN A 89 -12.49 -5.31 -14.64
C GLN A 89 -11.10 -5.87 -14.44
N HIS A 90 -10.24 -5.60 -15.42
CA HIS A 90 -8.82 -5.91 -15.36
C HIS A 90 -8.15 -4.99 -14.34
N LEU A 91 -7.82 -5.52 -13.14
CA LEU A 91 -7.11 -4.75 -12.11
C LEU A 91 -5.61 -4.64 -12.42
N SER A 92 -5.09 -3.43 -12.33
CA SER A 92 -3.66 -3.14 -12.41
C SER A 92 -3.19 -2.36 -11.17
N PRO A 93 -1.88 -2.40 -10.86
CA PRO A 93 -1.33 -1.59 -9.76
C PRO A 93 -1.61 -0.09 -9.91
N HIS A 94 -1.62 0.40 -11.14
CA HIS A 94 -1.93 1.80 -11.44
C HIS A 94 -3.38 2.16 -11.10
N MET A 95 -4.33 1.30 -11.45
CA MET A 95 -5.75 1.50 -11.12
C MET A 95 -5.98 1.48 -9.60
N LEU A 96 -5.35 0.56 -8.88
CA LEU A 96 -5.44 0.51 -7.41
C LEU A 96 -4.87 1.78 -6.77
N ARG A 97 -3.75 2.28 -7.28
CA ARG A 97 -3.17 3.54 -6.83
C ARG A 97 -4.10 4.72 -7.12
N HIS A 98 -4.68 4.79 -8.31
CA HIS A 98 -5.64 5.83 -8.69
C HIS A 98 -6.89 5.79 -7.80
N SER A 99 -7.46 4.61 -7.59
CA SER A 99 -8.60 4.42 -6.68
C SER A 99 -8.28 4.86 -5.25
N TYR A 100 -7.10 4.49 -4.74
CA TYR A 100 -6.63 4.96 -3.43
C TYR A 100 -6.56 6.48 -3.37
N ALA A 101 -5.94 7.11 -4.38
CA ALA A 101 -5.82 8.57 -4.47
C ALA A 101 -7.19 9.26 -4.48
N SER A 102 -8.12 8.75 -5.29
CA SER A 102 -9.47 9.30 -5.42
C SER A 102 -10.26 9.20 -4.11
N HIS A 103 -10.22 8.05 -3.44
CA HIS A 103 -10.89 7.87 -2.14
C HIS A 103 -10.26 8.76 -1.07
N LEU A 104 -8.94 8.89 -1.07
CA LEU A 104 -8.26 9.72 -0.10
C LEU A 104 -8.57 11.22 -0.32
N LEU A 105 -8.65 11.67 -1.58
CA LEU A 105 -9.05 13.04 -1.94
C LEU A 105 -10.49 13.35 -1.51
N GLN A 106 -11.41 12.40 -1.68
CA GLN A 106 -12.80 12.56 -1.26
C GLN A 106 -12.94 12.63 0.26
N ALA A 107 -12.07 11.91 0.98
CA ALA A 107 -12.12 11.83 2.44
C ALA A 107 -11.36 12.96 3.15
N ALA A 108 -10.25 13.40 2.58
CA ALA A 108 -9.31 14.31 3.25
C ALA A 108 -9.56 15.71 2.76
N GLN A 109 -10.42 16.42 2.70
CA GLN A 109 -10.59 17.85 2.33
C GLN A 109 -9.28 18.66 2.07
N ASP A 110 -8.12 17.99 2.11
CA ASP A 110 -6.79 18.54 1.91
C ASP A 110 -6.06 17.82 0.75
N ILE A 111 -6.10 18.46 -0.42
CA ILE A 111 -5.45 17.98 -1.65
C ILE A 111 -3.93 17.87 -1.49
N ARG A 112 -3.31 18.72 -0.67
CA ARG A 112 -1.85 18.74 -0.46
C ARG A 112 -1.36 17.50 0.27
N ALA A 113 -2.05 17.10 1.35
CA ALA A 113 -1.76 15.88 2.10
C ALA A 113 -1.76 14.63 1.21
N VAL A 114 -2.73 14.54 0.32
CA VAL A 114 -2.86 13.43 -0.62
C VAL A 114 -1.75 13.45 -1.67
N GLN A 115 -1.38 14.60 -2.19
CA GLN A 115 -0.30 14.74 -3.17
C GLN A 115 1.06 14.32 -2.59
N GLU A 116 1.36 14.66 -1.34
CA GLU A 116 2.58 14.27 -0.66
C GLU A 116 2.64 12.77 -0.38
N LEU A 117 1.54 12.17 0.10
CA LEU A 117 1.43 10.72 0.27
C LEU A 117 1.68 9.95 -1.02
N LEU A 118 1.21 10.49 -2.14
CA LEU A 118 1.41 9.89 -3.45
C LEU A 118 2.81 10.19 -4.04
N GLY A 119 3.57 11.12 -3.46
CA GLY A 119 4.90 11.49 -3.93
C GLY A 119 4.86 12.17 -5.30
N HIS A 120 3.94 13.13 -5.50
CA HIS A 120 3.95 14.05 -6.63
C HIS A 120 4.95 15.18 -6.38
N SER A 121 5.94 15.34 -7.26
CA SER A 121 7.16 16.12 -7.04
C SER A 121 7.05 17.63 -7.31
N ASN A 122 5.88 18.21 -7.40
CA ASN A 122 5.71 19.61 -7.78
C ASN A 122 5.00 20.44 -6.71
N LEU A 123 5.51 20.51 -5.50
CA LEU A 123 5.30 21.68 -4.62
C LEU A 123 6.33 21.63 -3.50
N SER A 124 7.14 22.67 -3.43
CA SER A 124 8.12 22.91 -2.38
C SER A 124 7.42 23.32 -1.09
N THR A 125 7.12 22.37 -0.24
CA THR A 125 6.99 22.60 1.21
C THR A 125 6.93 21.24 1.91
N THR A 126 7.99 20.93 2.64
CA THR A 126 8.03 19.79 3.57
C THR A 126 7.17 20.16 4.77
N GLN A 127 5.88 19.88 4.71
CA GLN A 127 5.08 19.82 5.93
C GLN A 127 5.28 18.43 6.53
N ILE A 128 5.85 18.41 7.73
CA ILE A 128 6.00 17.19 8.54
C ILE A 128 4.59 16.85 9.05
N TYR A 129 3.93 15.88 8.42
CA TYR A 129 2.70 15.32 8.95
C TYR A 129 2.99 14.58 10.24
N THR A 130 2.26 14.89 11.29
CA THR A 130 2.36 14.21 12.55
C THR A 130 1.69 12.83 12.47
N LYS A 131 2.03 11.91 13.35
CA LYS A 131 1.38 10.60 13.45
C LYS A 131 -0.15 10.72 13.59
N LEU A 132 -0.63 11.77 14.25
CA LEU A 132 -2.06 12.07 14.43
C LEU A 132 -2.77 12.35 13.09
N ASP A 133 -2.14 13.08 12.17
CA ASP A 133 -2.74 13.40 10.87
C ASP A 133 -2.91 12.15 10.01
N PHE A 134 -1.96 11.23 10.10
CA PHE A 134 -2.00 9.98 9.36
C PHE A 134 -2.92 8.94 9.98
N ASP A 135 -3.01 8.84 11.30
CA ASP A 135 -3.98 7.98 11.98
C ASP A 135 -5.41 8.44 11.66
N HIS A 136 -5.63 9.75 11.51
CA HIS A 136 -6.89 10.32 11.07
C HIS A 136 -7.20 9.95 9.62
N LEU A 137 -6.24 10.09 8.70
CA LEU A 137 -6.38 9.73 7.29
C LEU A 137 -6.60 8.22 7.10
N ALA A 138 -5.91 7.37 7.86
CA ALA A 138 -6.11 5.93 7.85
C ALA A 138 -7.51 5.55 8.34
N LYS A 139 -8.00 6.21 9.37
CA LYS A 139 -9.36 6.04 9.92
C LYS A 139 -10.43 6.43 8.90
N ILE A 140 -10.28 7.60 8.27
CA ILE A 140 -11.17 8.07 7.20
C ILE A 140 -11.17 7.10 6.01
N TYR A 141 -10.00 6.57 5.63
CA TYR A 141 -9.91 5.59 4.55
C TYR A 141 -10.61 4.27 4.91
N ASP A 142 -10.43 3.76 6.12
CA ASP A 142 -11.10 2.54 6.58
C ASP A 142 -12.61 2.71 6.65
N GLU A 143 -13.11 3.89 7.00
CA GLU A 143 -14.54 4.22 7.05
C GLU A 143 -15.14 4.45 5.65
N ALA A 144 -14.41 5.07 4.74
CA ALA A 144 -14.87 5.41 3.39
C ALA A 144 -14.77 4.24 2.39
N HIS A 145 -13.98 3.20 2.68
CA HIS A 145 -13.75 2.12 1.74
C HIS A 145 -15.01 1.24 1.57
N PRO A 146 -15.49 0.99 0.33
CA PRO A 146 -16.75 0.26 0.08
C PRO A 146 -16.84 -1.13 0.72
N ARG A 147 -15.71 -1.79 0.96
CA ARG A 147 -15.62 -3.08 1.66
C ARG A 147 -15.74 -2.99 3.19
N ALA A 148 -15.53 -1.84 3.80
CA ALA A 148 -15.70 -1.68 5.23
C ALA A 148 -17.18 -1.76 5.64
N LYS A 149 -18.08 -1.37 4.73
CA LYS A 149 -19.55 -1.37 4.97
C LYS A 149 -20.24 -2.73 4.78
N ARG A 150 -19.57 -3.74 4.17
CA ARG A 150 -20.22 -5.01 3.80
C ARG A 150 -20.39 -6.05 4.93
N LYS A 151 -19.98 -5.75 6.16
CA LYS A 151 -20.03 -6.66 7.32
C LYS A 151 -21.21 -6.44 8.27
N LYS A 152 -22.15 -5.54 7.95
CA LYS A 152 -23.31 -5.25 8.80
C LYS A 152 -24.66 -5.79 8.31
N GLU A 153 -24.68 -6.59 7.23
CA GLU A 153 -25.94 -7.12 6.69
C GLU A 153 -26.07 -8.65 6.76
N THR A 154 -25.44 -9.27 7.74
CA THR A 154 -25.69 -10.70 8.03
C THR A 154 -25.69 -10.92 9.54
N GLU A 155 -26.79 -10.54 10.19
CA GLU A 155 -27.38 -11.17 11.35
C GLU A 155 -28.89 -11.14 11.19
#